data_555a5dc7a560957b5f0a77c450e67e86
#
_entry.id   555a5dc7a560957b5f0a77c450e67e86
#
_cell.length_a   1.000
_cell.length_b   1.000
_cell.length_c   1.000
_cell.angle_alpha   90.00
_cell.angle_beta   90.00
_cell.angle_gamma   90.00
#
_symmetry.space_group_name_H-M   'P 1'
#
loop_
_entity.id
_entity.type
_entity.pdbx_description
1 polymer ?
#
loop_
_entity_poly.entity_id
_entity_poly.type
_entity_poly.pdbx_seq_one_letter_code
_entity_poly.pdbx_strand_id
1 'polypeptide(L)'
;MMKLRDLEFDFDISCPEDLERYLRCSEDMTQKAASAPPMPADVTSMDGLAAYKEWMTAYVKLLTDWIDGIFGDGACNKLLGPKTSLSAVLSLCDEIGEAAVQQGNAVGLQIRKYTPN
;
A
#
# COMPACT_ATOMS: atom_id res chain seq x y z
N MET A 1 -6.45 -15.79 2.55
CA MET A 1 -7.24 -14.53 2.54
C MET A 1 -6.65 -13.51 3.49
N MET A 2 -6.63 -12.27 3.12
CA MET A 2 -6.17 -11.19 3.99
C MET A 2 -7.36 -10.31 4.36
N LYS A 3 -7.56 -10.11 5.65
CA LYS A 3 -8.62 -9.24 6.15
C LYS A 3 -8.05 -7.86 6.43
N LEU A 4 -8.64 -6.85 5.78
CA LEU A 4 -8.31 -5.45 6.01
C LEU A 4 -9.59 -4.75 6.44
N ARG A 5 -9.59 -4.26 7.71
CA ARG A 5 -10.79 -3.70 8.33
C ARG A 5 -11.91 -4.74 8.28
N ASP A 6 -13.05 -4.45 7.69
CA ASP A 6 -14.18 -5.38 7.62
C ASP A 6 -14.28 -6.15 6.30
N LEU A 7 -13.27 -5.99 5.42
CA LEU A 7 -13.27 -6.62 4.11
C LEU A 7 -12.21 -7.69 4.02
N GLU A 8 -12.51 -8.76 3.28
CA GLU A 8 -11.56 -9.83 3.00
C GLU A 8 -11.14 -9.76 1.53
N PHE A 9 -9.85 -9.94 1.28
CA PHE A 9 -9.29 -9.95 -0.06
C PHE A 9 -8.61 -11.28 -0.33
N ASP A 10 -8.68 -11.74 -1.56
CA ASP A 10 -8.00 -12.95 -2.00
C ASP A 10 -6.51 -12.65 -2.19
N PHE A 11 -5.81 -12.60 -1.07
CA PHE A 11 -4.37 -12.37 -1.03
C PHE A 11 -3.76 -13.24 0.06
N ASP A 12 -2.68 -13.95 -0.30
CA ASP A 12 -1.95 -14.80 0.62
C ASP A 12 -0.46 -14.68 0.33
N ILE A 13 0.31 -14.20 1.30
CA ILE A 13 1.75 -13.99 1.16
C ILE A 13 2.49 -15.31 0.87
N SER A 14 1.88 -16.45 1.20
CA SER A 14 2.46 -17.76 0.91
C SER A 14 2.13 -18.28 -0.48
N CYS A 15 1.31 -17.58 -1.23
CA CYS A 15 1.01 -17.89 -2.62
C CYS A 15 2.04 -17.18 -3.51
N PRO A 16 2.86 -17.91 -4.30
CA PRO A 16 3.90 -17.27 -5.11
C PRO A 16 3.38 -16.20 -6.07
N GLU A 17 2.22 -16.41 -6.68
CA GLU A 17 1.62 -15.44 -7.59
C GLU A 17 1.23 -14.15 -6.88
N ASP A 18 0.68 -14.26 -5.67
CA ASP A 18 0.28 -13.12 -4.88
C ASP A 18 1.50 -12.34 -4.38
N LEU A 19 2.53 -13.07 -3.93
CA LEU A 19 3.77 -12.45 -3.49
C LEU A 19 4.47 -11.74 -4.65
N GLU A 20 4.49 -12.37 -5.83
CA GLU A 20 5.08 -11.74 -7.02
C GLU A 20 4.37 -10.43 -7.36
N ARG A 21 3.04 -10.43 -7.31
CA ARG A 21 2.24 -9.22 -7.57
C ARG A 21 2.55 -8.14 -6.54
N TYR A 22 2.66 -8.50 -5.27
CA TYR A 22 3.01 -7.58 -4.20
C TYR A 22 4.39 -6.96 -4.43
N LEU A 23 5.38 -7.78 -4.76
CA LEU A 23 6.75 -7.32 -5.01
C LEU A 23 6.82 -6.42 -6.24
N ARG A 24 6.15 -6.81 -7.32
CA ARG A 24 6.14 -6.02 -8.55
C ARG A 24 5.48 -4.66 -8.34
N CYS A 25 4.33 -4.63 -7.67
CA CYS A 25 3.64 -3.37 -7.38
C CYS A 25 4.46 -2.49 -6.45
N SER A 26 5.14 -3.08 -5.46
CA SER A 26 5.98 -2.34 -4.52
C SER A 26 7.21 -1.76 -5.21
N GLU A 27 7.84 -2.52 -6.10
CA GLU A 27 8.98 -2.03 -6.89
C GLU A 27 8.57 -0.89 -7.82
N ASP A 28 7.44 -1.05 -8.51
CA ASP A 28 6.90 -0.01 -9.39
C ASP A 28 6.60 1.28 -8.61
N MET A 29 5.99 1.15 -7.45
CA MET A 29 5.71 2.29 -6.58
C MET A 29 7.01 2.98 -6.15
N THR A 30 8.02 2.21 -5.76
CA THR A 30 9.31 2.73 -5.31
C THR A 30 10.00 3.51 -6.44
N GLN A 31 9.97 2.98 -7.66
CA GLN A 31 10.57 3.64 -8.82
C GLN A 31 9.85 4.95 -9.14
N LYS A 32 8.51 4.94 -9.12
CA LYS A 32 7.72 6.14 -9.37
C LYS A 32 7.92 7.19 -8.28
N ALA A 33 8.03 6.78 -7.03
CA ALA A 33 8.29 7.68 -5.92
C ALA A 33 9.67 8.35 -6.06
N ALA A 34 10.67 7.60 -6.51
CA ALA A 34 12.02 8.13 -6.72
C ALA A 34 12.06 9.17 -7.85
N SER A 35 11.17 9.06 -8.82
CA SER A 35 11.07 10.01 -9.95
C SER A 35 10.16 11.19 -9.64
N ALA A 36 9.43 11.16 -8.54
CA ALA A 36 8.48 12.21 -8.19
C ALA A 36 9.21 13.46 -7.66
N PRO A 37 8.65 14.66 -7.86
CA PRO A 37 9.22 15.87 -7.28
C PRO A 37 9.21 15.77 -5.73
N PRO A 38 10.14 16.41 -5.05
CA PRO A 38 10.13 16.44 -3.59
C PRO A 38 8.97 17.27 -3.07
N MET A 39 8.55 16.97 -1.83
CA MET A 39 7.52 17.76 -1.16
C MET A 39 7.97 19.22 -1.04
N PRO A 40 7.13 20.22 -1.39
CA PRO A 40 7.48 21.62 -1.24
C PRO A 40 7.83 21.97 0.22
N ALA A 41 8.88 22.78 0.37
CA ALA A 41 9.33 23.18 1.71
C ALA A 41 8.42 24.24 2.34
N ASP A 42 7.87 25.13 1.50
CA ASP A 42 7.00 26.21 1.97
C ASP A 42 5.53 25.90 1.64
N VAL A 43 4.73 25.76 2.69
CA VAL A 43 3.28 25.53 2.58
C VAL A 43 2.50 26.67 3.23
N THR A 44 3.14 27.81 3.46
CA THR A 44 2.50 28.95 4.13
C THR A 44 1.92 29.97 3.15
N SER A 45 2.41 29.99 1.91
CA SER A 45 1.91 30.88 0.86
C SER A 45 0.87 30.16 0.00
N MET A 46 0.09 30.92 -0.77
CA MET A 46 -0.87 30.33 -1.71
C MET A 46 -0.17 29.53 -2.79
N ASP A 47 0.96 30.02 -3.29
CA ASP A 47 1.74 29.28 -4.29
C ASP A 47 2.32 27.99 -3.70
N GLY A 48 2.81 28.05 -2.49
CA GLY A 48 3.34 26.88 -1.79
C GLY A 48 2.25 25.84 -1.53
N LEU A 49 1.06 26.27 -1.13
CA LEU A 49 -0.07 25.36 -0.93
C LEU A 49 -0.54 24.74 -2.24
N ALA A 50 -0.52 25.48 -3.35
CA ALA A 50 -0.88 24.95 -4.65
C ALA A 50 0.11 23.88 -5.10
N ALA A 51 1.41 24.11 -4.92
CA ALA A 51 2.44 23.12 -5.21
C ALA A 51 2.32 21.89 -4.33
N TYR A 52 1.99 22.08 -3.06
CA TYR A 52 1.77 20.99 -2.11
C TYR A 52 0.56 20.15 -2.54
N LYS A 53 -0.52 20.79 -3.01
CA LYS A 53 -1.70 20.07 -3.49
C LYS A 53 -1.35 19.19 -4.70
N GLU A 54 -0.57 19.71 -5.64
CA GLU A 54 -0.14 18.92 -6.81
C GLU A 54 0.72 17.73 -6.40
N TRP A 55 1.68 17.96 -5.53
CA TRP A 55 2.52 16.90 -4.98
C TRP A 55 1.67 15.84 -4.28
N MET A 56 0.75 16.27 -3.42
CA MET A 56 -0.10 15.38 -2.63
C MET A 56 -1.03 14.57 -3.54
N THR A 57 -1.61 15.19 -4.57
CA THR A 57 -2.47 14.49 -5.53
C THR A 57 -1.72 13.37 -6.23
N ALA A 58 -0.49 13.65 -6.68
CA ALA A 58 0.36 12.64 -7.32
C ALA A 58 0.74 11.52 -6.35
N TYR A 59 1.05 11.87 -5.12
CA TYR A 59 1.45 10.90 -4.11
C TYR A 59 0.29 9.99 -3.69
N VAL A 60 -0.90 10.56 -3.50
CA VAL A 60 -2.12 9.79 -3.23
C VAL A 60 -2.40 8.81 -4.35
N LYS A 61 -2.27 9.25 -5.60
CA LYS A 61 -2.47 8.38 -6.76
C LYS A 61 -1.47 7.23 -6.77
N LEU A 62 -0.21 7.52 -6.47
CA LEU A 62 0.85 6.52 -6.40
C LEU A 62 0.51 5.40 -5.40
N LEU A 63 0.09 5.78 -4.21
CA LEU A 63 -0.27 4.84 -3.15
C LEU A 63 -1.57 4.10 -3.45
N THR A 64 -2.57 4.78 -4.01
CA THR A 64 -3.82 4.17 -4.42
C THR A 64 -3.60 3.13 -5.51
N ASP A 65 -2.76 3.43 -6.49
CA ASP A 65 -2.41 2.49 -7.56
C ASP A 65 -1.69 1.26 -7.00
N TRP A 66 -0.86 1.43 -5.99
CA TRP A 66 -0.20 0.31 -5.30
C TRP A 66 -1.23 -0.61 -4.64
N ILE A 67 -2.18 -0.03 -3.90
CA ILE A 67 -3.22 -0.80 -3.21
C ILE A 67 -4.10 -1.54 -4.24
N ASP A 68 -4.56 -0.83 -5.26
CA ASP A 68 -5.42 -1.44 -6.29
C ASP A 68 -4.66 -2.47 -7.12
N GLY A 69 -3.38 -2.28 -7.34
CA GLY A 69 -2.54 -3.24 -8.04
C GLY A 69 -2.41 -4.57 -7.30
N ILE A 70 -2.37 -4.52 -5.98
CA ILE A 70 -2.23 -5.72 -5.14
C ILE A 70 -3.58 -6.43 -4.97
N PHE A 71 -4.64 -5.69 -4.65
CA PHE A 71 -5.92 -6.24 -4.21
C PHE A 71 -7.03 -6.19 -5.26
N GLY A 72 -6.81 -5.49 -6.36
CA GLY A 72 -7.78 -5.36 -7.44
C GLY A 72 -8.33 -3.95 -7.57
N ASP A 73 -8.81 -3.61 -8.76
CA ASP A 73 -9.33 -2.29 -9.07
C ASP A 73 -10.45 -1.90 -8.09
N GLY A 74 -10.35 -0.70 -7.55
CA GLY A 74 -11.34 -0.17 -6.62
C GLY A 74 -11.18 -0.61 -5.18
N ALA A 75 -10.15 -1.39 -4.84
CA ALA A 75 -9.94 -1.86 -3.47
C ALA A 75 -9.76 -0.70 -2.50
N CYS A 76 -8.96 0.29 -2.85
CA CYS A 76 -8.74 1.46 -2.02
C CYS A 76 -10.05 2.22 -1.75
N ASN A 77 -10.86 2.40 -2.79
CA ASN A 77 -12.16 3.06 -2.65
C ASN A 77 -13.12 2.27 -1.75
N LYS A 78 -13.11 0.94 -1.85
CA LYS A 78 -13.93 0.09 -0.97
C LYS A 78 -13.53 0.23 0.49
N LEU A 79 -12.24 0.38 0.75
CA LEU A 79 -11.71 0.47 2.11
C LEU A 79 -11.82 1.87 2.72
N LEU A 80 -11.61 2.91 1.93
CA LEU A 80 -11.54 4.29 2.41
C LEU A 80 -12.73 5.15 2.00
N GLY A 81 -13.55 4.69 1.05
CA GLY A 81 -14.64 5.48 0.50
C GLY A 81 -14.17 6.42 -0.62
N PRO A 82 -15.08 7.27 -1.12
CA PRO A 82 -14.79 8.11 -2.28
C PRO A 82 -13.87 9.30 -1.99
N LYS A 83 -13.79 9.72 -0.73
CA LYS A 83 -12.92 10.83 -0.33
C LYS A 83 -11.64 10.26 0.26
N THR A 84 -10.54 10.45 -0.47
CA THR A 84 -9.24 9.88 -0.12
C THR A 84 -8.31 10.97 0.39
N SER A 85 -7.97 10.92 1.68
CA SER A 85 -6.94 11.79 2.25
C SER A 85 -5.61 11.05 2.26
N LEU A 86 -4.51 11.79 2.14
CA LEU A 86 -3.17 11.21 2.22
C LEU A 86 -2.97 10.48 3.56
N SER A 87 -3.43 11.07 4.65
CA SER A 87 -3.34 10.48 5.98
C SER A 87 -4.04 9.11 6.05
N ALA A 88 -5.26 9.02 5.49
CA ALA A 88 -6.01 7.77 5.48
C ALA A 88 -5.33 6.70 4.62
N VAL A 89 -4.80 7.10 3.47
CA VAL A 89 -4.09 6.17 2.58
C VAL A 89 -2.82 5.65 3.24
N LEU A 90 -2.05 6.51 3.89
CA LEU A 90 -0.84 6.10 4.60
C LEU A 90 -1.16 5.12 5.73
N SER A 91 -2.23 5.37 6.49
CA SER A 91 -2.67 4.45 7.54
C SER A 91 -3.04 3.08 6.96
N LEU A 92 -3.72 3.07 5.82
CA LEU A 92 -4.07 1.81 5.16
C LEU A 92 -2.83 1.07 4.65
N CYS A 93 -1.84 1.78 4.12
CA CYS A 93 -0.57 1.18 3.71
C CYS A 93 0.14 0.50 4.89
N ASP A 94 0.14 1.14 6.06
CA ASP A 94 0.71 0.56 7.28
C ASP A 94 -0.05 -0.71 7.69
N GLU A 95 -1.37 -0.69 7.64
CA GLU A 95 -2.20 -1.86 7.94
C GLU A 95 -1.90 -3.03 6.99
N ILE A 96 -1.72 -2.74 5.70
CA ILE A 96 -1.39 -3.75 4.69
C ILE A 96 -0.02 -4.37 5.01
N GLY A 97 0.97 -3.54 5.32
CA GLY A 97 2.30 -4.02 5.68
C GLY A 97 2.28 -4.92 6.90
N GLU A 98 1.55 -4.53 7.94
CA GLU A 98 1.41 -5.34 9.15
C GLU A 98 0.71 -6.66 8.87
N ALA A 99 -0.37 -6.64 8.08
CA ALA A 99 -1.11 -7.85 7.73
C ALA A 99 -0.23 -8.82 6.94
N ALA A 100 0.60 -8.32 6.03
CA ALA A 100 1.52 -9.15 5.26
C ALA A 100 2.57 -9.80 6.17
N VAL A 101 3.11 -9.06 7.13
CA VAL A 101 4.07 -9.60 8.11
C VAL A 101 3.42 -10.69 8.96
N GLN A 102 2.19 -10.47 9.41
CA GLN A 102 1.46 -11.46 10.21
C GLN A 102 1.20 -12.74 9.42
N GLN A 103 0.81 -12.64 8.15
CA GLN A 103 0.65 -13.81 7.29
C GLN A 103 1.97 -14.57 7.13
N GLY A 104 3.05 -13.85 6.89
CA GLY A 104 4.37 -14.45 6.75
C GLY A 104 4.82 -15.17 8.02
N ASN A 105 4.60 -14.57 9.17
CA ASN A 105 4.95 -15.18 10.46
C ASN A 105 4.14 -16.45 10.72
N ALA A 106 2.84 -16.43 10.41
CA ALA A 106 1.99 -17.60 10.58
C ALA A 106 2.47 -18.77 9.72
N VAL A 107 2.84 -18.51 8.46
CA VAL A 107 3.38 -19.52 7.57
C VAL A 107 4.74 -20.02 8.07
N GLY A 108 5.58 -19.13 8.57
CA GLY A 108 6.87 -19.49 9.16
C GLY A 108 6.73 -20.47 10.33
N LEU A 109 5.74 -20.25 11.19
CA LEU A 109 5.46 -21.16 12.29
C LEU A 109 5.00 -22.52 11.79
N GLN A 110 4.21 -22.57 10.73
CA GLN A 110 3.80 -23.85 10.12
C GLN A 110 4.98 -24.60 9.53
N ILE A 111 5.87 -23.89 8.83
CA ILE A 111 7.06 -24.48 8.20
C ILE A 111 7.96 -25.12 9.25
N ARG A 112 8.12 -24.52 10.43
CA ARG A 112 8.98 -25.05 11.49
C ARG A 112 8.58 -26.44 11.94
N LYS A 113 7.33 -26.85 11.75
CA LYS A 113 6.86 -28.20 12.06
C LYS A 113 7.44 -29.23 11.10
N TYR A 114 7.79 -28.82 9.89
CA TYR A 114 8.26 -29.70 8.81
C TYR A 114 9.75 -29.55 8.51
N THR A 115 10.40 -28.55 9.11
CA THR A 115 11.80 -28.25 8.94
C THR A 115 12.47 -28.16 10.30
N PRO A 116 12.66 -29.29 10.97
CA PRO A 116 13.24 -29.30 12.32
C PRO A 116 14.71 -28.89 12.27
N ASN A 117 15.02 -27.87 13.07
CA ASN A 117 16.36 -27.41 13.36
C ASN A 117 16.36 -26.58 14.58
#